data_e24e08b65ccb31063a891b5d0494b470
#
_entry.id   e24e08b65ccb31063a891b5d0494b470
#
_cell.length_a   1.000
_cell.length_b   1.000
_cell.length_c   1.000
_cell.angle_alpha   90.00
_cell.angle_beta   90.00
_cell.angle_gamma   90.00
#
_symmetry.space_group_name_H-M   'P 1'
#
loop_
_entity.id
_entity.type
_entity.pdbx_description
1 polymer ?
#
loop_
_entity_poly.entity_id
_entity_poly.type
_entity_poly.pdbx_seq_one_letter_code
_entity_poly.pdbx_strand_id
1 'polypeptide(L)'
;MYLRGGYGILSDKSLSTMFRVTVPMDESGETGYGMGWVRSDKYVETVYNHTGLTENYIADMYLLPESGVGVVFLANTNDYMVTNHLMNKVTSKVVMTLMGYATDELDPKDYVDAHLFYDLVFAAFISVALMEIIKSHKWRTDNSGNLIANIFLHLFLPVGIVIAPIVGGIPYWVIKDYVPDLFIVACLSVVLLAIGGILKLKKQEKFIR
;
A
#
# COMPACT_ATOMS: atom_id res chain seq x y z
N MET A 1 -19.26 25.87 -2.49
CA MET A 1 -20.19 25.73 -1.35
C MET A 1 -19.45 25.92 -0.03
N TYR A 2 -18.53 25.06 0.38
CA TYR A 2 -17.84 25.12 1.68
C TYR A 2 -17.10 26.43 1.96
N LEU A 3 -16.37 26.97 0.98
CA LEU A 3 -15.63 28.23 1.07
C LEU A 3 -16.50 29.50 0.95
N ARG A 4 -17.80 29.35 0.81
CA ARG A 4 -18.78 30.46 0.64
C ARG A 4 -19.95 30.34 1.59
N GLY A 5 -19.71 30.03 2.87
CA GLY A 5 -20.73 30.00 3.91
C GLY A 5 -21.92 29.10 3.58
N GLY A 6 -21.69 27.92 2.99
CA GLY A 6 -22.76 26.98 2.62
C GLY A 6 -23.51 27.31 1.35
N TYR A 7 -23.36 28.51 0.79
CA TYR A 7 -23.93 28.97 -0.49
C TYR A 7 -25.46 28.70 -0.60
N GLY A 8 -26.19 28.92 0.48
CA GLY A 8 -27.63 28.68 0.56
C GLY A 8 -28.09 27.22 0.66
N ILE A 9 -27.13 26.25 0.64
CA ILE A 9 -27.40 24.80 0.76
C ILE A 9 -27.23 24.38 2.23
N LEU A 10 -26.18 24.87 2.90
CA LEU A 10 -25.89 24.60 4.30
C LEU A 10 -25.91 25.92 5.08
N SER A 11 -26.42 25.89 6.33
CA SER A 11 -26.28 27.01 7.25
C SER A 11 -24.85 27.09 7.81
N ASP A 12 -24.42 28.25 8.28
CA ASP A 12 -23.15 28.44 8.98
C ASP A 12 -23.01 27.49 10.17
N LYS A 13 -24.11 27.24 10.88
CA LYS A 13 -24.19 26.30 11.99
C LYS A 13 -23.91 24.86 11.50
N SER A 14 -24.43 24.46 10.35
CA SER A 14 -24.17 23.13 9.77
C SER A 14 -22.72 22.98 9.35
N LEU A 15 -22.16 24.01 8.71
CA LEU A 15 -20.74 24.02 8.33
C LEU A 15 -19.84 23.94 9.56
N SER A 16 -20.06 24.76 10.57
CA SER A 16 -19.27 24.73 11.80
C SER A 16 -19.37 23.39 12.53
N THR A 17 -20.53 22.73 12.44
CA THR A 17 -20.71 21.39 13.00
C THR A 17 -19.94 20.32 12.21
N MET A 18 -19.94 20.39 10.88
CA MET A 18 -19.20 19.46 10.01
C MET A 18 -17.69 19.57 10.23
N PHE A 19 -17.18 20.78 10.34
CA PHE A 19 -15.75 21.05 10.48
C PHE A 19 -15.24 20.92 11.91
N ARG A 20 -16.12 20.75 12.90
CA ARG A 20 -15.70 20.56 14.28
C ARG A 20 -15.05 19.20 14.45
N VAL A 21 -13.84 19.17 15.00
CA VAL A 21 -13.15 17.94 15.39
C VAL A 21 -14.00 17.19 16.42
N THR A 22 -14.28 15.93 16.12
CA THR A 22 -14.97 15.00 17.02
C THR A 22 -14.04 13.90 17.53
N VAL A 23 -13.00 13.56 16.74
CA VAL A 23 -11.99 12.58 17.10
C VAL A 23 -10.60 13.19 16.86
N PRO A 24 -9.80 13.44 17.92
CA PRO A 24 -8.42 13.89 17.74
C PRO A 24 -7.59 12.80 17.06
N MET A 25 -6.69 13.19 16.17
CA MET A 25 -5.80 12.28 15.42
C MET A 25 -4.35 12.38 15.90
N ASP A 26 -4.04 13.38 16.74
CA ASP A 26 -2.73 13.53 17.36
C ASP A 26 -2.86 13.94 18.84
N GLU A 27 -1.76 13.83 19.58
CA GLU A 27 -1.71 14.14 21.01
C GLU A 27 -1.87 15.64 21.29
N SER A 28 -1.49 16.51 20.36
CA SER A 28 -1.60 17.96 20.50
C SER A 28 -3.04 18.46 20.34
N GLY A 29 -3.91 17.66 19.67
CA GLY A 29 -5.26 18.05 19.29
C GLY A 29 -5.31 19.04 18.12
N GLU A 30 -4.18 19.36 17.50
CA GLU A 30 -4.10 20.25 16.34
C GLU A 30 -4.60 19.61 15.06
N THR A 31 -4.69 18.26 15.02
CA THR A 31 -5.27 17.52 13.92
C THR A 31 -6.37 16.59 14.42
N GLY A 32 -7.48 16.57 13.73
CA GLY A 32 -8.59 15.69 14.11
C GLY A 32 -9.61 15.51 13.01
N TYR A 33 -10.49 14.54 13.21
CA TYR A 33 -11.53 14.19 12.26
C TYR A 33 -12.91 14.75 12.69
N GLY A 34 -13.61 15.36 11.75
CA GLY A 34 -14.97 15.85 11.91
C GLY A 34 -15.97 14.98 11.13
N MET A 35 -16.98 15.61 10.53
CA MET A 35 -17.95 14.91 9.69
C MET A 35 -17.49 14.90 8.21
N GLY A 36 -16.67 13.91 7.86
CA GLY A 36 -16.13 13.74 6.51
C GLY A 36 -14.92 14.63 6.19
N TRP A 37 -14.31 15.27 7.19
CA TRP A 37 -13.16 16.14 7.01
C TRP A 37 -12.12 15.90 8.10
N VAL A 38 -10.86 15.81 7.69
CA VAL A 38 -9.73 16.01 8.57
C VAL A 38 -9.50 17.51 8.67
N ARG A 39 -9.44 18.03 9.89
CA ARG A 39 -9.05 19.41 10.19
C ARG A 39 -7.63 19.40 10.73
N SER A 40 -6.80 20.31 10.25
CA SER A 40 -5.46 20.55 10.79
C SER A 40 -5.25 22.05 11.01
N ASP A 41 -4.87 22.39 12.24
CA ASP A 41 -4.53 23.77 12.68
C ASP A 41 -3.00 23.94 12.83
N LYS A 42 -2.19 23.04 12.26
CA LYS A 42 -0.71 23.05 12.33
C LYS A 42 -0.05 24.07 11.41
N TYR A 43 -0.80 24.65 10.49
CA TYR A 43 -0.29 25.53 9.44
C TYR A 43 -0.62 27.00 9.74
N VAL A 44 -0.20 27.90 8.85
CA VAL A 44 -0.51 29.36 8.93
C VAL A 44 -1.99 29.64 8.84
N GLU A 45 -2.77 28.71 8.31
CA GLU A 45 -4.22 28.73 8.27
C GLU A 45 -4.77 27.33 8.53
N THR A 46 -6.06 27.24 8.91
CA THR A 46 -6.74 25.96 9.05
C THR A 46 -6.86 25.26 7.70
N VAL A 47 -6.49 23.99 7.66
CA VAL A 47 -6.63 23.13 6.48
C VAL A 47 -7.69 22.08 6.74
N TYR A 48 -8.66 21.96 5.85
CA TYR A 48 -9.55 20.80 5.81
C TYR A 48 -9.23 19.95 4.62
N ASN A 49 -9.10 18.63 4.83
CA ASN A 49 -8.85 17.71 3.73
C ASN A 49 -9.63 16.40 3.86
N HIS A 50 -9.85 15.75 2.74
CA HIS A 50 -10.34 14.37 2.67
C HIS A 50 -9.74 13.67 1.47
N THR A 51 -9.31 12.44 1.68
CA THR A 51 -8.73 11.55 0.67
C THR A 51 -9.77 10.54 0.22
N GLY A 52 -9.78 10.18 -1.05
CA GLY A 52 -10.59 9.11 -1.62
C GLY A 52 -9.70 8.08 -2.32
N LEU A 53 -9.96 6.81 -2.05
CA LEU A 53 -9.26 5.69 -2.68
C LEU A 53 -10.29 4.68 -3.21
N THR A 54 -10.10 4.27 -4.45
CA THR A 54 -10.75 3.10 -5.05
C THR A 54 -9.68 2.23 -5.71
N GLU A 55 -10.03 1.11 -6.30
CA GLU A 55 -9.06 0.14 -6.86
C GLU A 55 -8.09 0.76 -7.86
N ASN A 56 -8.55 1.75 -8.64
CA ASN A 56 -7.77 2.33 -9.74
C ASN A 56 -7.63 3.86 -9.68
N TYR A 57 -8.14 4.51 -8.61
CA TYR A 57 -8.20 5.97 -8.55
C TYR A 57 -7.86 6.49 -7.17
N ILE A 58 -7.15 7.62 -7.16
CA ILE A 58 -6.90 8.43 -5.97
C ILE A 58 -7.56 9.80 -6.17
N ALA A 59 -8.14 10.33 -5.12
CA ALA A 59 -8.65 11.69 -5.06
C ALA A 59 -8.25 12.34 -3.74
N ASP A 60 -7.77 13.57 -3.79
CA ASP A 60 -7.55 14.41 -2.61
C ASP A 60 -8.28 15.73 -2.77
N MET A 61 -8.94 16.19 -1.70
CA MET A 61 -9.57 17.48 -1.65
C MET A 61 -9.03 18.26 -0.46
N TYR A 62 -8.65 19.51 -0.69
CA TYR A 62 -8.20 20.46 0.33
C TYR A 62 -9.01 21.73 0.27
N LEU A 63 -9.32 22.29 1.43
CA LEU A 63 -9.95 23.59 1.58
C LEU A 63 -9.07 24.43 2.51
N LEU A 64 -8.78 25.64 2.08
CA LEU A 64 -8.03 26.68 2.78
C LEU A 64 -8.98 27.88 2.97
N PRO A 65 -9.78 27.91 4.07
CA PRO A 65 -10.89 28.86 4.21
C PRO A 65 -10.45 30.32 4.30
N GLU A 66 -9.33 30.62 4.99
CA GLU A 66 -8.85 31.99 5.16
C GLU A 66 -8.34 32.56 3.81
N SER A 67 -7.65 31.75 3.02
CA SER A 67 -7.23 32.12 1.66
C SER A 67 -8.35 32.02 0.63
N GLY A 68 -9.47 31.38 0.95
CA GLY A 68 -10.57 31.15 0.02
C GLY A 68 -10.24 30.17 -1.12
N VAL A 69 -9.22 29.31 -0.93
CA VAL A 69 -8.71 28.37 -1.94
C VAL A 69 -9.24 26.97 -1.69
N GLY A 70 -9.70 26.32 -2.76
CA GLY A 70 -10.01 24.89 -2.77
C GLY A 70 -9.14 24.18 -3.81
N VAL A 71 -8.57 23.03 -3.45
CA VAL A 71 -7.73 22.23 -4.31
C VAL A 71 -8.31 20.84 -4.41
N VAL A 72 -8.36 20.30 -5.63
CA VAL A 72 -8.80 18.92 -5.88
C VAL A 72 -7.77 18.25 -6.78
N PHE A 73 -7.28 17.10 -6.34
CA PHE A 73 -6.44 16.22 -7.12
C PHE A 73 -7.21 14.97 -7.49
N LEU A 74 -7.11 14.57 -8.75
CA LEU A 74 -7.70 13.34 -9.26
C LEU A 74 -6.64 12.62 -10.07
N ALA A 75 -6.38 11.36 -9.74
CA ALA A 75 -5.45 10.52 -10.47
C ALA A 75 -6.11 9.17 -10.80
N ASN A 76 -5.92 8.71 -12.03
CA ASN A 76 -6.37 7.41 -12.51
C ASN A 76 -5.30 6.32 -12.24
N THR A 77 -4.77 6.34 -11.03
CA THR A 77 -3.80 5.37 -10.54
C THR A 77 -4.04 5.12 -9.07
N ASN A 78 -3.84 3.90 -8.64
CA ASN A 78 -3.81 3.51 -7.24
C ASN A 78 -2.85 2.34 -7.10
N ASP A 79 -1.84 2.52 -6.28
CA ASP A 79 -0.92 1.49 -5.84
C ASP A 79 -0.52 1.81 -4.39
N TYR A 80 -0.91 0.91 -3.50
CA TYR A 80 -0.74 1.12 -2.07
C TYR A 80 0.73 1.13 -1.63
N MET A 81 1.62 0.52 -2.41
CA MET A 81 3.04 0.39 -2.05
C MET A 81 3.84 1.66 -2.38
N VAL A 82 3.59 2.29 -3.53
CA VAL A 82 4.41 3.41 -4.02
C VAL A 82 3.57 4.63 -4.38
N THR A 83 2.61 4.48 -5.28
CA THR A 83 1.94 5.61 -5.91
C THR A 83 1.14 6.44 -4.90
N ASN A 84 0.43 5.81 -3.95
CA ASN A 84 -0.36 6.52 -2.95
C ASN A 84 0.50 7.40 -2.06
N HIS A 85 1.66 6.89 -1.62
CA HIS A 85 2.59 7.66 -0.80
C HIS A 85 3.16 8.87 -1.57
N LEU A 86 3.52 8.67 -2.83
CA LEU A 86 4.04 9.75 -3.68
C LEU A 86 2.97 10.78 -4.03
N MET A 87 1.72 10.36 -4.30
CA MET A 87 0.61 11.29 -4.51
C MET A 87 0.37 12.15 -3.28
N ASN A 88 0.33 11.59 -2.10
CA ASN A 88 0.21 12.36 -0.85
C ASN A 88 1.36 13.37 -0.70
N LYS A 89 2.59 13.02 -1.07
CA LYS A 89 3.75 13.93 -1.07
C LYS A 89 3.56 15.07 -2.08
N VAL A 90 3.08 14.77 -3.28
CA VAL A 90 2.79 15.77 -4.34
C VAL A 90 1.69 16.73 -3.88
N THR A 91 0.53 16.19 -3.47
CA THR A 91 -0.63 17.00 -3.08
C THR A 91 -0.32 17.89 -1.89
N SER A 92 0.38 17.35 -0.88
CA SER A 92 0.82 18.13 0.29
C SER A 92 1.75 19.28 -0.10
N LYS A 93 2.74 19.03 -0.96
CA LYS A 93 3.68 20.08 -1.40
C LYS A 93 2.99 21.20 -2.18
N VAL A 94 2.04 20.87 -3.05
CA VAL A 94 1.26 21.87 -3.77
C VAL A 94 0.44 22.73 -2.79
N VAL A 95 -0.22 22.10 -1.83
CA VAL A 95 -1.01 22.81 -0.82
C VAL A 95 -0.11 23.69 0.06
N MET A 96 1.04 23.18 0.51
CA MET A 96 2.03 23.96 1.28
C MET A 96 2.56 25.16 0.48
N THR A 97 2.85 24.98 -0.80
CA THR A 97 3.27 26.08 -1.69
C THR A 97 2.19 27.15 -1.82
N LEU A 98 0.93 26.75 -1.92
CA LEU A 98 -0.21 27.70 -1.96
C LEU A 98 -0.35 28.49 -0.66
N MET A 99 0.02 27.92 0.49
CA MET A 99 0.08 28.61 1.78
C MET A 99 1.36 29.45 1.98
N GLY A 100 2.24 29.51 0.99
CA GLY A 100 3.48 30.30 1.04
C GLY A 100 4.67 29.62 1.71
N TYR A 101 4.58 28.32 2.03
CA TYR A 101 5.74 27.58 2.54
C TYR A 101 6.75 27.29 1.42
N ALA A 102 8.02 27.38 1.74
CA ALA A 102 9.07 26.85 0.88
C ALA A 102 8.99 25.32 0.88
N THR A 103 8.97 24.72 -0.29
CA THR A 103 8.97 23.26 -0.45
C THR A 103 10.14 22.84 -1.34
N ASP A 104 10.76 21.72 -0.99
CA ASP A 104 11.79 21.12 -1.84
C ASP A 104 11.20 20.68 -3.18
N GLU A 105 12.02 20.62 -4.20
CA GLU A 105 11.62 20.07 -5.50
C GLU A 105 11.20 18.58 -5.36
N LEU A 106 10.26 18.17 -6.20
CA LEU A 106 9.90 16.76 -6.33
C LEU A 106 10.91 16.11 -7.28
N ASP A 107 11.68 15.14 -6.79
CA ASP A 107 12.59 14.38 -7.65
C ASP A 107 11.82 13.20 -8.27
N PRO A 108 11.70 13.12 -9.61
CA PRO A 108 11.12 11.96 -10.28
C PRO A 108 11.83 10.65 -9.97
N LYS A 109 13.09 10.69 -9.52
CA LYS A 109 13.83 9.50 -9.07
C LYS A 109 13.17 8.82 -7.88
N ASP A 110 12.54 9.57 -6.96
CA ASP A 110 11.84 8.98 -5.81
C ASP A 110 10.82 7.93 -6.25
N TYR A 111 10.15 8.17 -7.39
CA TYR A 111 9.20 7.23 -7.97
C TYR A 111 9.90 6.00 -8.56
N VAL A 112 10.95 6.21 -9.35
CA VAL A 112 11.70 5.14 -10.00
C VAL A 112 12.39 4.26 -8.96
N ASP A 113 13.04 4.86 -7.97
CA ASP A 113 13.79 4.13 -6.94
C ASP A 113 12.85 3.30 -6.05
N ALA A 114 11.68 3.84 -5.71
CA ALA A 114 10.69 3.11 -4.93
C ALA A 114 10.15 1.88 -5.70
N HIS A 115 9.78 2.04 -6.97
CA HIS A 115 9.36 0.91 -7.82
C HIS A 115 10.47 -0.10 -8.00
N LEU A 116 11.70 0.34 -8.31
CA LEU A 116 12.85 -0.54 -8.51
C LEU A 116 13.13 -1.39 -7.26
N PHE A 117 12.98 -0.82 -6.07
CA PHE A 117 13.15 -1.59 -4.83
C PHE A 117 12.18 -2.77 -4.75
N TYR A 118 10.87 -2.53 -4.97
CA TYR A 118 9.86 -3.59 -4.95
C TYR A 118 10.05 -4.60 -6.07
N ASP A 119 10.38 -4.14 -7.28
CA ASP A 119 10.66 -5.01 -8.43
C ASP A 119 11.83 -5.96 -8.16
N LEU A 120 12.90 -5.47 -7.54
CA LEU A 120 14.04 -6.30 -7.16
C LEU A 120 13.67 -7.31 -6.06
N VAL A 121 12.87 -6.92 -5.08
CA VAL A 121 12.35 -7.83 -4.04
C VAL A 121 11.50 -8.92 -4.69
N PHE A 122 10.57 -8.58 -5.57
CA PHE A 122 9.72 -9.53 -6.27
C PHE A 122 10.52 -10.47 -7.18
N ALA A 123 11.48 -9.91 -7.93
CA ALA A 123 12.40 -10.72 -8.74
C ALA A 123 13.21 -11.70 -7.90
N ALA A 124 13.65 -11.30 -6.71
CA ALA A 124 14.35 -12.19 -5.79
C ALA A 124 13.46 -13.35 -5.32
N PHE A 125 12.20 -13.09 -4.93
CA PHE A 125 11.26 -14.15 -4.54
C PHE A 125 11.03 -15.15 -5.66
N ILE A 126 10.75 -14.70 -6.88
CA ILE A 126 10.55 -15.57 -8.05
C ILE A 126 11.82 -16.34 -8.37
N SER A 127 12.99 -15.69 -8.32
CA SER A 127 14.29 -16.33 -8.58
C SER A 127 14.57 -17.46 -7.59
N VAL A 128 14.31 -17.27 -6.31
CA VAL A 128 14.46 -18.32 -5.29
C VAL A 128 13.52 -19.49 -5.60
N ALA A 129 12.26 -19.23 -5.92
CA ALA A 129 11.30 -20.28 -6.25
C ALA A 129 11.70 -21.08 -7.50
N LEU A 130 12.19 -20.40 -8.54
CA LEU A 130 12.71 -21.04 -9.76
C LEU A 130 13.98 -21.84 -9.49
N MET A 131 14.91 -21.32 -8.69
CA MET A 131 16.12 -22.07 -8.30
C MET A 131 15.78 -23.37 -7.58
N GLU A 132 14.74 -23.39 -6.76
CA GLU A 132 14.30 -24.61 -6.08
C GLU A 132 13.75 -25.67 -7.06
N ILE A 133 13.12 -25.27 -8.15
CA ILE A 133 12.73 -26.18 -9.25
C ILE A 133 13.98 -26.73 -9.94
N ILE A 134 14.95 -25.87 -10.29
CA ILE A 134 16.20 -26.29 -10.94
C ILE A 134 16.98 -27.27 -10.04
N LYS A 135 17.10 -26.96 -8.75
CA LYS A 135 17.74 -27.83 -7.77
C LYS A 135 17.01 -29.17 -7.64
N SER A 136 15.68 -29.19 -7.79
CA SER A 136 14.91 -30.45 -7.74
C SER A 136 15.34 -31.45 -8.82
N HIS A 137 15.80 -31.01 -10.00
CA HIS A 137 16.31 -31.86 -11.04
C HIS A 137 17.64 -32.55 -10.67
N LYS A 138 18.45 -31.92 -9.82
CA LYS A 138 19.75 -32.46 -9.33
C LYS A 138 19.65 -33.06 -7.92
N TRP A 139 18.42 -33.17 -7.38
CA TRP A 139 18.22 -33.65 -6.02
C TRP A 139 18.66 -35.10 -5.86
N ARG A 140 19.45 -35.37 -4.81
CA ARG A 140 19.91 -36.71 -4.40
C ARG A 140 19.44 -36.94 -2.96
N THR A 141 19.06 -38.17 -2.67
CA THR A 141 18.47 -38.57 -1.39
C THR A 141 19.47 -38.65 -0.23
N ASP A 142 20.76 -38.69 -0.55
CA ASP A 142 21.87 -38.73 0.43
C ASP A 142 22.07 -37.34 1.14
N ASN A 143 21.41 -36.29 0.66
CA ASN A 143 21.49 -34.95 1.22
C ASN A 143 20.49 -34.75 2.37
N SER A 144 20.50 -35.62 3.38
CA SER A 144 19.60 -35.53 4.56
C SER A 144 19.83 -34.28 5.40
N GLY A 145 20.95 -33.58 5.26
CA GLY A 145 21.29 -32.38 6.02
C GLY A 145 20.35 -31.16 5.81
N ASN A 146 19.43 -31.21 4.83
CA ASN A 146 18.55 -30.11 4.48
C ASN A 146 17.04 -30.43 4.58
N LEU A 147 16.64 -31.49 5.32
CA LEU A 147 15.23 -31.86 5.44
C LEU A 147 14.40 -30.73 6.03
N ILE A 148 14.84 -30.11 7.11
CA ILE A 148 14.14 -28.99 7.78
C ILE A 148 13.98 -27.80 6.83
N ALA A 149 15.05 -27.42 6.14
CA ALA A 149 15.01 -26.33 5.16
C ALA A 149 14.06 -26.63 4.00
N ASN A 150 14.00 -27.86 3.52
CA ASN A 150 13.07 -28.28 2.46
C ASN A 150 11.61 -28.27 2.95
N ILE A 151 11.33 -28.76 4.14
CA ILE A 151 10.00 -28.68 4.73
C ILE A 151 9.58 -27.22 4.89
N PHE A 152 10.47 -26.38 5.40
CA PHE A 152 10.18 -24.96 5.54
C PHE A 152 9.86 -24.30 4.19
N LEU A 153 10.74 -24.46 3.19
CA LEU A 153 10.59 -23.84 1.88
C LEU A 153 9.38 -24.32 1.08
N HIS A 154 9.09 -25.62 1.14
CA HIS A 154 8.07 -26.21 0.25
C HIS A 154 6.72 -26.47 0.92
N LEU A 155 6.63 -26.35 2.24
CA LEU A 155 5.38 -26.49 2.99
C LEU A 155 5.06 -25.26 3.82
N PHE A 156 5.91 -24.89 4.79
CA PHE A 156 5.58 -23.80 5.71
C PHE A 156 5.55 -22.43 5.04
N LEU A 157 6.48 -22.13 4.13
CA LEU A 157 6.53 -20.84 3.46
C LEU A 157 5.30 -20.63 2.53
N PRO A 158 4.94 -21.55 1.62
CA PRO A 158 3.72 -21.42 0.83
C PRO A 158 2.46 -21.33 1.67
N VAL A 159 2.34 -22.17 2.70
CA VAL A 159 1.20 -22.13 3.63
C VAL A 159 1.15 -20.80 4.37
N GLY A 160 2.30 -20.28 4.83
CA GLY A 160 2.40 -18.97 5.48
C GLY A 160 1.96 -17.83 4.58
N ILE A 161 2.39 -17.83 3.31
CA ILE A 161 1.97 -16.82 2.32
C ILE A 161 0.45 -16.84 2.14
N VAL A 162 -0.17 -18.02 2.08
CA VAL A 162 -1.63 -18.15 1.95
C VAL A 162 -2.35 -17.76 3.24
N ILE A 163 -1.84 -18.10 4.41
CA ILE A 163 -2.53 -17.86 5.68
C ILE A 163 -2.32 -16.42 6.18
N ALA A 164 -1.21 -15.77 5.87
CA ALA A 164 -0.87 -14.45 6.41
C ALA A 164 -1.97 -13.39 6.21
N PRO A 165 -2.61 -13.24 5.05
CA PRO A 165 -3.71 -12.29 4.89
C PRO A 165 -4.91 -12.63 5.77
N ILE A 166 -5.24 -13.91 5.92
CA ILE A 166 -6.36 -14.38 6.76
C ILE A 166 -6.13 -14.02 8.22
N VAL A 167 -4.91 -14.29 8.73
CA VAL A 167 -4.53 -13.97 10.11
C VAL A 167 -4.49 -12.44 10.32
N GLY A 168 -4.05 -11.68 9.32
CA GLY A 168 -4.05 -10.23 9.33
C GLY A 168 -5.43 -9.59 9.15
N GLY A 169 -6.50 -10.39 8.94
CA GLY A 169 -7.84 -9.87 8.68
C GLY A 169 -7.98 -9.13 7.35
N ILE A 170 -7.06 -9.37 6.41
CA ILE A 170 -7.05 -8.72 5.10
C ILE A 170 -7.70 -9.63 4.06
N PRO A 171 -8.85 -9.28 3.50
CA PRO A 171 -9.48 -10.06 2.44
C PRO A 171 -8.59 -10.14 1.18
N TYR A 172 -8.54 -11.29 0.53
CA TYR A 172 -7.71 -11.47 -0.68
C TYR A 172 -8.04 -10.51 -1.81
N TRP A 173 -9.31 -10.12 -1.95
CA TRP A 173 -9.70 -9.14 -2.97
C TRP A 173 -9.04 -7.78 -2.75
N VAL A 174 -8.80 -7.38 -1.48
CA VAL A 174 -8.08 -6.14 -1.18
C VAL A 174 -6.64 -6.21 -1.71
N ILE A 175 -5.93 -7.32 -1.45
CA ILE A 175 -4.57 -7.49 -1.94
C ILE A 175 -4.56 -7.52 -3.47
N LYS A 176 -5.48 -8.26 -4.08
CA LYS A 176 -5.60 -8.38 -5.54
C LYS A 176 -5.86 -7.02 -6.21
N ASP A 177 -6.74 -6.21 -5.63
CA ASP A 177 -7.25 -5.00 -6.28
C ASP A 177 -6.38 -3.76 -5.95
N TYR A 178 -5.73 -3.72 -4.76
CA TYR A 178 -4.89 -2.58 -4.33
C TYR A 178 -3.38 -2.82 -4.44
N VAL A 179 -2.93 -4.07 -4.53
CA VAL A 179 -1.51 -4.45 -4.68
C VAL A 179 -1.38 -5.67 -5.60
N PRO A 180 -1.84 -5.55 -6.86
CA PRO A 180 -1.93 -6.68 -7.79
C PRO A 180 -0.59 -7.37 -8.03
N ASP A 181 0.51 -6.64 -8.08
CA ASP A 181 1.85 -7.18 -8.29
C ASP A 181 2.25 -8.12 -7.15
N LEU A 182 2.02 -7.70 -5.89
CA LEU A 182 2.26 -8.55 -4.73
C LEU A 182 1.39 -9.81 -4.77
N PHE A 183 0.12 -9.68 -5.15
CA PHE A 183 -0.79 -10.82 -5.27
C PHE A 183 -0.30 -11.83 -6.31
N ILE A 184 0.10 -11.36 -7.49
CA ILE A 184 0.62 -12.21 -8.57
C ILE A 184 1.91 -12.90 -8.14
N VAL A 185 2.87 -12.15 -7.57
CA VAL A 185 4.15 -12.70 -7.08
C VAL A 185 3.93 -13.74 -5.98
N ALA A 186 3.02 -13.49 -5.06
CA ALA A 186 2.67 -14.44 -4.00
C ALA A 186 2.09 -15.74 -4.59
N CYS A 187 1.11 -15.65 -5.50
CA CYS A 187 0.51 -16.80 -6.16
C CYS A 187 1.56 -17.61 -6.95
N LEU A 188 2.39 -16.94 -7.75
CA LEU A 188 3.45 -17.60 -8.52
C LEU A 188 4.45 -18.28 -7.60
N SER A 189 4.89 -17.63 -6.53
CA SER A 189 5.83 -18.19 -5.56
C SER A 189 5.28 -19.45 -4.89
N VAL A 190 4.02 -19.43 -4.46
CA VAL A 190 3.34 -20.59 -3.86
C VAL A 190 3.32 -21.76 -4.84
N VAL A 191 2.92 -21.53 -6.09
CA VAL A 191 2.83 -22.57 -7.13
C VAL A 191 4.23 -23.15 -7.44
N LEU A 192 5.22 -22.30 -7.65
CA LEU A 192 6.57 -22.74 -8.00
C LEU A 192 7.23 -23.53 -6.85
N LEU A 193 7.08 -23.06 -5.61
CA LEU A 193 7.61 -23.77 -4.44
C LEU A 193 6.92 -25.12 -4.23
N ALA A 194 5.59 -25.19 -4.42
CA ALA A 194 4.86 -26.45 -4.35
C ALA A 194 5.31 -27.45 -5.43
N ILE A 195 5.48 -27.00 -6.68
CA ILE A 195 6.02 -27.82 -7.76
C ILE A 195 7.42 -28.35 -7.41
N GLY A 196 8.31 -27.49 -6.92
CA GLY A 196 9.64 -27.87 -6.48
C GLY A 196 9.63 -28.97 -5.41
N GLY A 197 8.74 -28.85 -4.43
CA GLY A 197 8.53 -29.86 -3.39
C GLY A 197 8.05 -31.20 -3.93
N ILE A 198 7.01 -31.17 -4.79
CA ILE A 198 6.47 -32.40 -5.43
C ILE A 198 7.54 -33.12 -6.26
N LEU A 199 8.35 -32.38 -7.01
CA LEU A 199 9.44 -32.96 -7.83
C LEU A 199 10.49 -33.64 -6.96
N LYS A 200 10.82 -33.05 -5.80
CA LYS A 200 11.76 -33.67 -4.84
C LYS A 200 11.17 -34.94 -4.23
N LEU A 201 9.92 -34.95 -3.83
CA LEU A 201 9.23 -36.13 -3.28
C LEU A 201 9.17 -37.30 -4.28
N LYS A 202 8.79 -37.04 -5.53
CA LYS A 202 8.75 -38.08 -6.59
C LYS A 202 10.12 -38.73 -6.84
N LYS A 203 11.19 -37.99 -6.68
CA LYS A 203 12.55 -38.57 -6.83
C LYS A 203 12.92 -39.44 -5.63
N GLN A 204 12.49 -39.10 -4.45
CA GLN A 204 12.71 -39.87 -3.25
C GLN A 204 12.00 -41.23 -3.32
N GLU A 205 10.76 -41.28 -3.79
CA GLU A 205 10.01 -42.52 -4.00
C GLU A 205 10.67 -43.48 -5.01
N LYS A 206 11.22 -42.94 -6.10
CA LYS A 206 11.93 -43.71 -7.12
C LYS A 206 13.23 -44.37 -6.61
N PHE A 207 13.79 -43.85 -5.53
CA PHE A 207 15.05 -44.38 -4.98
C PHE A 207 14.78 -45.46 -3.92
N ILE A 208 13.61 -45.45 -3.32
CA ILE A 208 13.22 -46.44 -2.29
C ILE A 208 12.65 -47.74 -2.93
N ARG A 209 12.22 -47.67 -4.18
CA ARG A 209 11.78 -48.82 -4.98
C ARG A 209 12.95 -49.41 -5.78
#